data_19bb1258e60fd4141d113584c4cede18
#
_entry.id   19bb1258e60fd4141d113584c4cede18
#
_cell.length_a   1.000
_cell.length_b   1.000
_cell.length_c   1.000
_cell.angle_alpha   90.00
_cell.angle_beta   90.00
_cell.angle_gamma   90.00
#
_symmetry.space_group_name_H-M   'P 1'
#
loop_
_entity.id
_entity.type
_entity.pdbx_description
1 polymer ?
#
loop_
_entity_poly.entity_id
_entity_poly.type
_entity_poly.pdbx_seq_one_letter_code
_entity_poly.pdbx_strand_id
1 'polypeptide(L)'
;MGMYKDDEGYLTFKNEAGRVRVFSGIQPTGELHIGNYLGAISNWVKFLDDFECFFCIVDHHASTIAYDPAQMPGCVFDAAVANIAAGLEPDRCTIFVQSEVPQHTELAWVFSTVTPFGDLSRMTQFKQKSQQQPENVNVGLFTYPVLQAADILLYKASVVPVGEDQVQHIELAREIARKFNARYGEVFPECRVSLTPAKRIMGLDGFSKMSKSLGNAIGLLEEPASIWGKLARAKTDERRKRKSDPGVPEDCNVFMSYHRYLSPPEDLAWIQEGCT
;
A
#
# COMPACT_ATOMS: atom_id res chain seq x y z
N MET A 1 -4.26 14.96 24.82
CA MET A 1 -3.19 14.89 23.81
C MET A 1 -1.91 14.41 24.46
N GLY A 2 -1.34 13.31 23.97
CA GLY A 2 -0.05 12.87 24.53
C GLY A 2 0.29 11.42 24.23
N MET A 3 1.49 11.10 24.68
CA MET A 3 2.02 9.74 24.68
C MET A 3 1.51 8.99 25.89
N TYR A 4 1.14 7.73 25.73
CA TYR A 4 0.73 6.82 26.80
C TYR A 4 1.16 5.39 26.45
N LYS A 5 1.22 4.52 27.43
CA LYS A 5 1.39 3.09 27.18
C LYS A 5 0.02 2.45 27.03
N ASP A 6 -0.17 1.71 25.95
CA ASP A 6 -1.41 0.94 25.75
C ASP A 6 -1.40 -0.38 26.53
N ASP A 7 -2.48 -1.15 26.42
CA ASP A 7 -2.67 -2.40 27.15
C ASP A 7 -1.62 -3.48 26.83
N GLU A 8 -0.95 -3.37 25.69
CA GLU A 8 0.16 -4.24 25.28
C GLU A 8 1.53 -3.69 25.68
N GLY A 9 1.55 -2.49 26.30
CA GLY A 9 2.75 -1.84 26.80
C GLY A 9 3.51 -0.99 25.77
N TYR A 10 2.98 -0.80 24.55
CA TYR A 10 3.59 0.04 23.51
C TYR A 10 3.33 1.52 23.76
N LEU A 11 4.35 2.33 23.54
CA LEU A 11 4.21 3.78 23.57
C LEU A 11 3.38 4.24 22.38
N THR A 12 2.18 4.76 22.64
CA THR A 12 1.16 5.14 21.64
C THR A 12 0.83 6.62 21.77
N PHE A 13 0.45 7.25 20.66
CA PHE A 13 0.04 8.67 20.63
C PHE A 13 -1.46 8.79 20.35
N LYS A 14 -2.12 9.70 21.08
CA LYS A 14 -3.49 10.17 20.76
C LYS A 14 -3.50 11.67 20.55
N ASN A 15 -4.29 12.12 19.55
CA ASN A 15 -4.53 13.54 19.28
C ASN A 15 -5.48 14.16 20.31
N GLU A 16 -5.85 15.44 20.13
CA GLU A 16 -6.76 16.16 21.04
C GLU A 16 -8.16 15.56 21.09
N ALA A 17 -8.62 14.95 20.00
CA ALA A 17 -9.90 14.23 19.95
C ALA A 17 -9.82 12.80 20.50
N GLY A 18 -8.69 12.39 21.08
CA GLY A 18 -8.47 11.04 21.60
C GLY A 18 -8.27 9.96 20.53
N ARG A 19 -8.09 10.34 19.25
CA ARG A 19 -7.89 9.41 18.15
C ARG A 19 -6.42 9.03 18.02
N VAL A 20 -6.18 7.75 17.75
CA VAL A 20 -4.87 7.22 17.36
C VAL A 20 -4.61 7.57 15.89
N ARG A 21 -3.34 7.79 15.53
CA ARG A 21 -2.93 8.14 14.18
C ARG A 21 -2.56 6.90 13.36
N VAL A 22 -3.07 6.89 12.14
CA VAL A 22 -2.74 5.94 11.08
C VAL A 22 -1.92 6.65 10.00
N PHE A 23 -0.85 6.00 9.56
CA PHE A 23 -0.09 6.43 8.38
C PHE A 23 0.00 5.29 7.37
N SER A 24 -0.19 5.61 6.10
CA SER A 24 0.16 4.71 5.01
C SER A 24 0.60 5.49 3.78
N GLY A 25 1.31 4.81 2.88
CA GLY A 25 1.84 5.44 1.67
C GLY A 25 1.63 4.60 0.42
N ILE A 26 1.47 5.27 -0.71
CA ILE A 26 1.41 4.64 -2.03
C ILE A 26 2.43 5.26 -2.97
N GLN A 27 3.20 4.41 -3.64
CA GLN A 27 4.16 4.88 -4.63
C GLN A 27 3.46 5.27 -5.94
N PRO A 28 3.75 6.44 -6.52
CA PRO A 28 3.22 6.86 -7.81
C PRO A 28 4.01 6.22 -8.97
N THR A 29 4.13 4.88 -8.96
CA THR A 29 4.89 4.11 -9.97
C THR A 29 4.01 3.64 -11.12
N GLY A 30 3.22 4.56 -11.66
CA GLY A 30 2.27 4.32 -12.74
C GLY A 30 0.83 4.25 -12.27
N GLU A 31 -0.07 3.91 -13.20
CA GLU A 31 -1.51 3.87 -12.95
C GLU A 31 -1.87 2.86 -11.86
N LEU A 32 -2.69 3.28 -10.89
CA LEU A 32 -3.25 2.38 -9.89
C LEU A 32 -4.27 1.44 -10.51
N HIS A 33 -4.27 0.20 -10.09
CA HIS A 33 -5.16 -0.84 -10.62
C HIS A 33 -6.04 -1.44 -9.51
N ILE A 34 -7.04 -2.21 -9.90
CA ILE A 34 -8.00 -2.86 -8.98
C ILE A 34 -7.29 -3.63 -7.85
N GLY A 35 -6.13 -4.24 -8.14
CA GLY A 35 -5.34 -4.93 -7.12
C GLY A 35 -4.80 -3.99 -6.01
N ASN A 36 -4.46 -2.74 -6.35
CA ASN A 36 -4.09 -1.73 -5.35
C ASN A 36 -5.32 -1.31 -4.52
N TYR A 37 -6.46 -1.10 -5.19
CA TYR A 37 -7.72 -0.76 -4.53
C TYR A 37 -8.12 -1.83 -3.50
N LEU A 38 -8.27 -3.08 -3.93
CA LEU A 38 -8.70 -4.18 -3.08
C LEU A 38 -7.65 -4.60 -2.04
N GLY A 39 -6.37 -4.44 -2.37
CA GLY A 39 -5.26 -4.81 -1.49
C GLY A 39 -4.93 -3.77 -0.42
N ALA A 40 -5.15 -2.49 -0.69
CA ALA A 40 -4.76 -1.40 0.20
C ALA A 40 -5.87 -0.38 0.41
N ILE A 41 -6.28 0.37 -0.63
CA ILE A 41 -7.09 1.59 -0.49
C ILE A 41 -8.46 1.30 0.16
N SER A 42 -9.15 0.23 -0.26
CA SER A 42 -10.44 -0.18 0.31
C SER A 42 -10.38 -0.50 1.82
N ASN A 43 -9.20 -0.87 2.32
CA ASN A 43 -8.99 -1.07 3.75
C ASN A 43 -8.65 0.25 4.45
N TRP A 44 -7.97 1.19 3.79
CA TRP A 44 -7.69 2.51 4.35
C TRP A 44 -8.97 3.30 4.62
N VAL A 45 -9.95 3.21 3.72
CA VAL A 45 -11.27 3.85 3.90
C VAL A 45 -11.94 3.43 5.22
N LYS A 46 -11.75 2.19 5.67
CA LYS A 46 -12.32 1.71 6.94
C LYS A 46 -11.70 2.35 8.19
N PHE A 47 -10.50 2.90 8.07
CA PHE A 47 -9.86 3.59 9.20
C PHE A 47 -10.40 5.02 9.42
N LEU A 48 -11.08 5.59 8.42
CA LEU A 48 -11.53 7.00 8.47
C LEU A 48 -12.50 7.29 9.62
N ASP A 49 -13.28 6.31 10.06
CA ASP A 49 -14.27 6.50 11.12
C ASP A 49 -13.62 6.62 12.50
N ASP A 50 -12.59 5.81 12.78
CA ASP A 50 -12.06 5.61 14.13
C ASP A 50 -10.70 6.29 14.36
N PHE A 51 -9.96 6.61 13.27
CA PHE A 51 -8.58 7.09 13.33
C PHE A 51 -8.39 8.47 12.72
N GLU A 52 -7.32 9.16 13.11
CA GLU A 52 -6.78 10.31 12.38
C GLU A 52 -5.82 9.80 11.32
N CYS A 53 -6.20 9.88 10.05
CA CYS A 53 -5.52 9.21 8.95
C CYS A 53 -4.67 10.14 8.10
N PHE A 54 -3.45 9.71 7.80
CA PHE A 54 -2.48 10.37 6.94
C PHE A 54 -2.10 9.42 5.80
N PHE A 55 -2.42 9.80 4.56
CA PHE A 55 -2.11 9.03 3.36
C PHE A 55 -1.15 9.81 2.46
N CYS A 56 0.03 9.25 2.26
CA CYS A 56 1.11 9.90 1.56
C CYS A 56 1.33 9.30 0.16
N ILE A 57 1.46 10.16 -0.84
CA ILE A 57 1.96 9.77 -2.15
C ILE A 57 3.49 9.86 -2.07
N VAL A 58 4.16 8.70 -2.01
CA VAL A 58 5.57 8.59 -1.64
C VAL A 58 6.48 8.62 -2.88
N ASP A 59 6.60 9.79 -3.47
CA ASP A 59 7.38 10.04 -4.70
C ASP A 59 8.89 9.92 -4.48
N HIS A 60 9.44 10.27 -3.30
CA HIS A 60 10.83 9.99 -2.98
C HIS A 60 11.13 8.48 -2.95
N HIS A 61 10.21 7.65 -2.43
CA HIS A 61 10.39 6.20 -2.51
C HIS A 61 10.33 5.68 -3.94
N ALA A 62 9.49 6.29 -4.79
CA ALA A 62 9.41 5.94 -6.20
C ALA A 62 10.72 6.22 -6.94
N SER A 63 11.50 7.23 -6.53
CA SER A 63 12.79 7.56 -7.15
C SER A 63 13.91 6.57 -6.83
N THR A 64 13.70 5.62 -5.91
CA THR A 64 14.71 4.58 -5.59
C THR A 64 14.84 3.49 -6.66
N ILE A 65 13.89 3.41 -7.58
CA ILE A 65 13.89 2.52 -8.75
C ILE A 65 14.02 3.33 -10.03
N ALA A 66 14.29 2.66 -11.15
CA ALA A 66 14.32 3.35 -12.45
C ALA A 66 12.94 3.94 -12.80
N TYR A 67 12.89 5.23 -13.10
CA TYR A 67 11.67 5.96 -13.44
C TYR A 67 11.95 7.02 -14.51
N ASP A 68 10.91 7.51 -15.19
CA ASP A 68 10.99 8.65 -16.08
C ASP A 68 10.62 9.94 -15.32
N PRO A 69 11.57 10.85 -15.08
CA PRO A 69 11.29 12.09 -14.35
C PRO A 69 10.20 12.96 -14.99
N ALA A 70 10.04 12.91 -16.32
CA ALA A 70 9.03 13.69 -17.03
C ALA A 70 7.60 13.20 -16.75
N GLN A 71 7.43 11.91 -16.42
CA GLN A 71 6.14 11.32 -16.12
C GLN A 71 5.76 11.40 -14.64
N MET A 72 6.73 11.61 -13.75
CA MET A 72 6.48 11.59 -12.30
C MET A 72 5.37 12.54 -11.84
N PRO A 73 5.31 13.82 -12.28
CA PRO A 73 4.22 14.71 -11.86
C PRO A 73 2.84 14.21 -12.25
N GLY A 74 2.69 13.62 -13.46
CA GLY A 74 1.44 12.99 -13.90
C GLY A 74 1.07 11.78 -13.04
N CYS A 75 2.04 10.91 -12.75
CA CYS A 75 1.82 9.74 -11.89
C CYS A 75 1.41 10.14 -10.45
N VAL A 76 1.98 11.22 -9.90
CA VAL A 76 1.61 11.76 -8.59
C VAL A 76 0.17 12.27 -8.60
N PHE A 77 -0.19 13.03 -9.65
CA PHE A 77 -1.55 13.54 -9.82
C PHE A 77 -2.57 12.40 -9.96
N ASP A 78 -2.30 11.42 -10.81
CA ASP A 78 -3.18 10.26 -11.03
C ASP A 78 -3.35 9.43 -9.75
N ALA A 79 -2.26 9.28 -8.96
CA ALA A 79 -2.33 8.61 -7.66
C ALA A 79 -3.25 9.37 -6.69
N ALA A 80 -3.19 10.71 -6.67
CA ALA A 80 -4.07 11.53 -5.84
C ALA A 80 -5.54 11.38 -6.26
N VAL A 81 -5.81 11.50 -7.57
CA VAL A 81 -7.16 11.35 -8.13
C VAL A 81 -7.72 9.97 -7.82
N ALA A 82 -6.95 8.91 -8.04
CA ALA A 82 -7.39 7.54 -7.80
C ALA A 82 -7.67 7.27 -6.31
N ASN A 83 -6.87 7.80 -5.41
CA ASN A 83 -7.10 7.68 -3.97
C ASN A 83 -8.40 8.36 -3.53
N ILE A 84 -8.65 9.58 -3.99
CA ILE A 84 -9.89 10.32 -3.69
C ILE A 84 -11.10 9.61 -4.30
N ALA A 85 -11.03 9.22 -5.56
CA ALA A 85 -12.10 8.50 -6.24
C ALA A 85 -12.41 7.15 -5.59
N ALA A 86 -11.41 6.53 -4.97
CA ALA A 86 -11.57 5.25 -4.25
C ALA A 86 -12.15 5.40 -2.83
N GLY A 87 -12.48 6.62 -2.39
CA GLY A 87 -13.19 6.89 -1.14
C GLY A 87 -12.33 7.49 -0.01
N LEU A 88 -11.09 7.90 -0.28
CA LEU A 88 -10.33 8.70 0.68
C LEU A 88 -10.78 10.16 0.61
N GLU A 89 -11.78 10.49 1.40
CA GLU A 89 -12.41 11.82 1.43
C GLU A 89 -11.47 12.84 2.09
N PRO A 90 -11.07 13.94 1.38
CA PRO A 90 -10.15 14.94 1.93
C PRO A 90 -10.63 15.64 3.21
N ASP A 91 -11.94 15.70 3.44
CA ASP A 91 -12.53 16.25 4.67
C ASP A 91 -12.37 15.32 5.89
N ARG A 92 -12.02 14.05 5.68
CA ARG A 92 -11.92 13.01 6.70
C ARG A 92 -10.50 12.51 6.93
N CYS A 93 -9.58 12.79 6.01
CA CYS A 93 -8.18 12.38 6.11
C CYS A 93 -7.26 13.42 5.47
N THR A 94 -5.98 13.33 5.78
CA THR A 94 -4.95 14.14 5.12
C THR A 94 -4.31 13.33 4.00
N ILE A 95 -4.41 13.84 2.76
CA ILE A 95 -3.71 13.30 1.58
C ILE A 95 -2.67 14.32 1.15
N PHE A 96 -1.43 13.90 0.94
CA PHE A 96 -0.34 14.80 0.59
C PHE A 96 0.77 14.08 -0.19
N VAL A 97 1.65 14.86 -0.80
CA VAL A 97 2.82 14.37 -1.53
C VAL A 97 4.05 14.47 -0.64
N GLN A 98 4.84 13.43 -0.56
CA GLN A 98 6.01 13.31 0.32
C GLN A 98 7.03 14.43 0.09
N SER A 99 7.34 14.73 -1.17
CA SER A 99 8.31 15.78 -1.52
C SER A 99 7.87 17.20 -1.14
N GLU A 100 6.58 17.45 -0.96
CA GLU A 100 6.05 18.74 -0.52
C GLU A 100 6.24 18.98 1.00
N VAL A 101 6.72 17.98 1.73
CA VAL A 101 7.01 18.06 3.17
C VAL A 101 8.49 17.74 3.42
N PRO A 102 9.41 18.71 3.34
CA PRO A 102 10.86 18.49 3.46
C PRO A 102 11.30 17.78 4.75
N GLN A 103 10.47 17.88 5.80
CA GLN A 103 10.76 17.28 7.12
C GLN A 103 10.88 15.75 7.05
N HIS A 104 10.32 15.08 6.04
CA HIS A 104 10.53 13.66 5.82
C HIS A 104 12.00 13.31 5.63
N THR A 105 12.68 14.06 4.74
CA THR A 105 14.11 13.84 4.45
C THR A 105 14.99 14.36 5.57
N GLU A 106 14.63 15.46 6.23
CA GLU A 106 15.34 15.98 7.40
C GLU A 106 15.33 14.99 8.56
N LEU A 107 14.15 14.43 8.88
CA LEU A 107 14.03 13.43 9.94
C LEU A 107 14.71 12.11 9.55
N ALA A 108 14.67 11.71 8.29
CA ALA A 108 15.39 10.54 7.80
C ALA A 108 16.91 10.68 7.99
N TRP A 109 17.46 11.87 7.78
CA TRP A 109 18.86 12.13 8.09
C TRP A 109 19.16 11.95 9.59
N VAL A 110 18.32 12.53 10.45
CA VAL A 110 18.46 12.36 11.92
C VAL A 110 18.38 10.87 12.29
N PHE A 111 17.41 10.14 11.76
CA PHE A 111 17.26 8.70 12.02
C PHE A 111 18.43 7.88 11.50
N SER A 112 19.07 8.30 10.41
CA SER A 112 20.29 7.64 9.90
C SER A 112 21.42 7.67 10.91
N THR A 113 21.47 8.67 11.81
CA THR A 113 22.50 8.77 12.84
C THR A 113 22.29 7.84 14.04
N VAL A 114 21.10 7.26 14.18
CA VAL A 114 20.76 6.32 15.27
C VAL A 114 20.47 4.90 14.77
N THR A 115 20.42 4.70 13.45
CA THR A 115 20.16 3.40 12.83
C THR A 115 21.48 2.67 12.54
N PRO A 116 21.75 1.49 13.14
CA PRO A 116 22.93 0.72 12.84
C PRO A 116 22.96 0.22 11.38
N PHE A 117 24.11 0.33 10.73
CA PHE A 117 24.32 -0.17 9.37
C PHE A 117 23.93 -1.66 9.22
N GLY A 118 24.23 -2.47 10.24
CA GLY A 118 23.88 -3.89 10.24
C GLY A 118 22.38 -4.17 10.22
N ASP A 119 21.54 -3.27 10.73
CA ASP A 119 20.08 -3.44 10.70
C ASP A 119 19.57 -3.29 9.25
N LEU A 120 20.05 -2.28 8.52
CA LEU A 120 19.73 -2.09 7.12
C LEU A 120 20.26 -3.21 6.22
N SER A 121 21.47 -3.71 6.50
CA SER A 121 22.08 -4.80 5.72
C SER A 121 21.31 -6.12 5.83
N ARG A 122 20.51 -6.31 6.88
CA ARG A 122 19.68 -7.49 7.10
C ARG A 122 18.30 -7.40 6.45
N MET A 123 17.92 -6.23 5.90
CA MET A 123 16.62 -6.05 5.26
C MET A 123 16.45 -6.96 4.04
N THR A 124 15.41 -7.80 4.06
CA THR A 124 15.14 -8.79 3.00
C THR A 124 14.75 -8.11 1.69
N GLN A 125 13.98 -7.04 1.75
CA GLN A 125 13.53 -6.28 0.58
C GLN A 125 14.70 -5.62 -0.20
N PHE A 126 15.72 -5.15 0.50
CA PHE A 126 16.94 -4.66 -0.16
C PHE A 126 17.58 -5.74 -1.03
N LYS A 127 17.74 -6.95 -0.47
CA LYS A 127 18.34 -8.08 -1.19
C LYS A 127 17.55 -8.47 -2.43
N GLN A 128 16.21 -8.54 -2.30
CA GLN A 128 15.32 -8.88 -3.41
C GLN A 128 15.35 -7.83 -4.52
N LYS A 129 15.20 -6.55 -4.17
CA LYS A 129 15.20 -5.45 -5.13
C LYS A 129 16.56 -5.28 -5.82
N SER A 130 17.66 -5.46 -5.10
CA SER A 130 19.01 -5.44 -5.70
C SER A 130 19.22 -6.54 -6.74
N GLN A 131 18.61 -7.72 -6.53
CA GLN A 131 18.66 -8.81 -7.51
C GLN A 131 17.76 -8.53 -8.73
N GLN A 132 16.62 -7.86 -8.52
CA GLN A 132 15.70 -7.49 -9.62
C GLN A 132 16.22 -6.37 -10.50
N GLN A 133 17.05 -5.48 -9.95
CA GLN A 133 17.59 -4.31 -10.63
C GLN A 133 19.10 -4.14 -10.38
N PRO A 134 19.93 -5.08 -10.85
CA PRO A 134 21.36 -5.10 -10.51
C PRO A 134 22.11 -3.85 -11.01
N GLU A 135 21.63 -3.23 -12.08
CA GLU A 135 22.23 -2.02 -12.66
C GLU A 135 21.78 -0.72 -11.99
N ASN A 136 20.77 -0.78 -11.11
CA ASN A 136 20.23 0.40 -10.39
C ASN A 136 20.27 0.21 -8.88
N VAL A 137 21.31 -0.40 -8.35
CA VAL A 137 21.53 -0.50 -6.91
C VAL A 137 22.17 0.78 -6.40
N ASN A 138 21.34 1.68 -5.89
CA ASN A 138 21.78 2.98 -5.38
C ASN A 138 21.65 3.06 -3.86
N VAL A 139 22.24 4.12 -3.26
CA VAL A 139 22.21 4.34 -1.80
C VAL A 139 20.78 4.53 -1.29
N GLY A 140 19.91 5.19 -2.07
CA GLY A 140 18.49 5.35 -1.72
C GLY A 140 17.78 4.01 -1.55
N LEU A 141 18.08 3.03 -2.40
CA LEU A 141 17.55 1.66 -2.27
C LEU A 141 18.02 0.97 -0.98
N PHE A 142 19.19 1.32 -0.46
CA PHE A 142 19.69 0.81 0.81
C PHE A 142 19.07 1.53 2.01
N THR A 143 18.85 2.85 1.91
CA THR A 143 18.44 3.71 3.03
C THR A 143 16.94 4.02 3.09
N TYR A 144 16.15 3.68 2.06
CA TYR A 144 14.71 3.97 2.06
C TYR A 144 13.96 3.44 3.30
N PRO A 145 14.35 2.35 3.99
CA PRO A 145 13.66 1.94 5.21
C PRO A 145 13.77 2.97 6.35
N VAL A 146 14.83 3.77 6.36
CA VAL A 146 14.99 4.88 7.31
C VAL A 146 14.07 6.05 6.93
N LEU A 147 13.93 6.35 5.63
CA LEU A 147 12.98 7.34 5.14
C LEU A 147 11.54 6.90 5.46
N GLN A 148 11.22 5.62 5.28
CA GLN A 148 9.90 5.09 5.65
C GLN A 148 9.64 5.21 7.16
N ALA A 149 10.63 4.98 8.00
CA ALA A 149 10.51 5.23 9.43
C ALA A 149 10.23 6.72 9.73
N ALA A 150 10.91 7.63 9.02
CA ALA A 150 10.67 9.06 9.15
C ALA A 150 9.24 9.44 8.70
N ASP A 151 8.76 8.88 7.59
CA ASP A 151 7.39 9.10 7.10
C ASP A 151 6.35 8.79 8.17
N ILE A 152 6.49 7.65 8.83
CA ILE A 152 5.57 7.17 9.87
C ILE A 152 5.65 8.01 11.15
N LEU A 153 6.87 8.22 11.62
CA LEU A 153 7.13 8.78 12.95
C LEU A 153 6.97 10.30 12.98
N LEU A 154 7.15 10.99 11.85
CA LEU A 154 6.92 12.43 11.71
C LEU A 154 5.49 12.81 12.16
N TYR A 155 4.52 12.00 11.78
CA TYR A 155 3.11 12.19 12.14
C TYR A 155 2.71 11.53 13.47
N LYS A 156 3.67 10.94 14.18
CA LYS A 156 3.40 10.17 15.40
C LYS A 156 2.36 9.07 15.20
N ALA A 157 2.40 8.43 14.04
CA ALA A 157 1.49 7.34 13.72
C ALA A 157 1.82 6.10 14.56
N SER A 158 0.79 5.55 15.22
CA SER A 158 0.92 4.34 16.04
C SER A 158 0.44 3.10 15.30
N VAL A 159 -0.31 3.26 14.22
CA VAL A 159 -0.84 2.16 13.41
C VAL A 159 -0.45 2.36 11.94
N VAL A 160 0.08 1.31 11.32
CA VAL A 160 0.51 1.33 9.92
C VAL A 160 -0.10 0.14 9.18
N PRO A 161 -1.13 0.35 8.35
CA PRO A 161 -1.72 -0.72 7.55
C PRO A 161 -0.78 -1.08 6.39
N VAL A 162 -0.29 -2.32 6.39
CA VAL A 162 0.67 -2.83 5.40
C VAL A 162 0.44 -4.30 5.08
N GLY A 163 0.99 -4.74 3.95
CA GLY A 163 1.13 -6.15 3.62
C GLY A 163 2.25 -6.83 4.43
N GLU A 164 2.26 -8.15 4.42
CA GLU A 164 3.25 -8.97 5.14
C GLU A 164 4.70 -8.65 4.76
N ASP A 165 4.94 -8.27 3.49
CA ASP A 165 6.25 -7.92 2.98
C ASP A 165 6.84 -6.63 3.60
N GLN A 166 6.01 -5.80 4.26
CA GLN A 166 6.41 -4.56 4.92
C GLN A 166 6.58 -4.69 6.43
N VAL A 167 6.27 -5.82 7.03
CA VAL A 167 6.37 -6.03 8.49
C VAL A 167 7.75 -5.69 9.01
N GLN A 168 8.81 -6.15 8.34
CA GLN A 168 10.18 -5.90 8.74
C GLN A 168 10.55 -4.39 8.74
N HIS A 169 9.95 -3.60 7.84
CA HIS A 169 10.15 -2.15 7.82
C HIS A 169 9.51 -1.46 9.03
N ILE A 170 8.30 -1.91 9.42
CA ILE A 170 7.61 -1.33 10.59
C ILE A 170 8.32 -1.73 11.88
N GLU A 171 8.87 -2.93 11.95
CA GLU A 171 9.74 -3.32 13.07
C GLU A 171 10.99 -2.46 13.15
N LEU A 172 11.64 -2.17 12.02
CA LEU A 172 12.78 -1.25 11.98
C LEU A 172 12.38 0.16 12.44
N ALA A 173 11.23 0.68 11.97
CA ALA A 173 10.74 1.99 12.40
C ALA A 173 10.51 2.05 13.91
N ARG A 174 9.95 1.00 14.51
CA ARG A 174 9.78 0.87 15.96
C ARG A 174 11.11 0.86 16.71
N GLU A 175 12.09 0.10 16.20
CA GLU A 175 13.44 0.07 16.81
C GLU A 175 14.15 1.43 16.69
N ILE A 176 13.97 2.15 15.59
CA ILE A 176 14.47 3.52 15.45
C ILE A 176 13.84 4.45 16.48
N ALA A 177 12.49 4.37 16.64
CA ALA A 177 11.78 5.14 17.66
C ALA A 177 12.32 4.86 19.08
N ARG A 178 12.50 3.58 19.44
CA ARG A 178 13.07 3.17 20.75
C ARG A 178 14.47 3.71 20.98
N LYS A 179 15.37 3.56 20.00
CA LYS A 179 16.75 4.06 20.07
C LYS A 179 16.80 5.57 20.21
N PHE A 180 15.94 6.27 19.43
CA PHE A 180 15.83 7.72 19.52
C PHE A 180 15.31 8.15 20.91
N ASN A 181 14.20 7.56 21.35
CA ASN A 181 13.59 7.88 22.63
C ASN A 181 14.53 7.60 23.83
N ALA A 182 15.28 6.50 23.78
CA ALA A 182 16.27 6.19 24.81
C ALA A 182 17.38 7.25 24.93
N ARG A 183 17.71 7.93 23.83
CA ARG A 183 18.77 8.94 23.78
C ARG A 183 18.29 10.35 24.06
N TYR A 184 17.08 10.70 23.59
CA TYR A 184 16.59 12.08 23.55
C TYR A 184 15.30 12.31 24.35
N GLY A 185 14.75 11.27 24.99
CA GLY A 185 13.46 11.30 25.67
C GLY A 185 12.31 10.82 24.78
N GLU A 186 11.14 10.61 25.37
CA GLU A 186 9.95 10.06 24.68
C GLU A 186 9.34 11.06 23.68
N VAL A 187 9.75 10.97 22.42
CA VAL A 187 9.30 11.85 21.32
C VAL A 187 8.38 11.09 20.36
N PHE A 188 8.71 9.84 20.03
CA PHE A 188 8.02 9.07 19.01
C PHE A 188 7.27 7.87 19.58
N PRO A 189 6.06 7.56 19.08
CA PRO A 189 5.36 6.32 19.45
C PRO A 189 6.06 5.09 18.86
N GLU A 190 5.73 3.93 19.42
CA GLU A 190 6.13 2.64 18.89
C GLU A 190 5.06 2.17 17.90
N CYS A 191 5.29 2.39 16.60
CA CYS A 191 4.32 2.03 15.57
C CYS A 191 4.10 0.51 15.47
N ARG A 192 2.87 0.13 15.13
CA ARG A 192 2.44 -1.27 14.99
C ARG A 192 1.88 -1.54 13.61
N VAL A 193 2.12 -2.76 13.15
CA VAL A 193 1.53 -3.27 11.91
C VAL A 193 0.03 -3.50 12.14
N SER A 194 -0.79 -3.01 11.22
CA SER A 194 -2.13 -3.51 10.97
C SER A 194 -2.09 -4.32 9.69
N LEU A 195 -2.05 -5.65 9.81
CA LEU A 195 -2.03 -6.49 8.62
C LEU A 195 -3.32 -6.30 7.84
N THR A 196 -3.18 -5.75 6.66
CA THR A 196 -4.24 -5.76 5.68
C THR A 196 -4.37 -7.18 5.16
N PRO A 197 -5.54 -7.83 5.21
CA PRO A 197 -5.72 -9.10 4.54
C PRO A 197 -5.38 -8.91 3.07
N ALA A 198 -4.16 -9.25 2.69
CA ALA A 198 -3.69 -9.08 1.32
C ALA A 198 -4.46 -10.06 0.44
N LYS A 199 -5.58 -9.61 -0.11
CA LYS A 199 -6.26 -10.35 -1.15
C LYS A 199 -5.31 -10.41 -2.34
N ARG A 200 -4.78 -11.57 -2.63
CA ARG A 200 -3.96 -11.79 -3.82
C ARG A 200 -4.89 -11.75 -5.03
N ILE A 201 -5.08 -10.56 -5.58
CA ILE A 201 -5.86 -10.40 -6.81
C ILE A 201 -5.01 -10.86 -7.98
N MET A 202 -5.52 -11.88 -8.66
CA MET A 202 -4.88 -12.38 -9.88
C MET A 202 -5.13 -11.42 -11.04
N GLY A 203 -4.18 -11.33 -11.93
CA GLY A 203 -4.34 -10.61 -13.19
C GLY A 203 -5.37 -11.27 -14.12
N LEU A 204 -5.69 -10.61 -15.21
CA LEU A 204 -6.64 -11.11 -16.22
C LEU A 204 -6.20 -12.44 -16.84
N ASP A 205 -4.89 -12.72 -16.80
CA ASP A 205 -4.28 -13.98 -17.22
C ASP A 205 -4.62 -15.17 -16.32
N GLY A 206 -5.06 -14.93 -15.08
CA GLY A 206 -5.40 -15.95 -14.09
C GLY A 206 -4.22 -16.74 -13.52
N PHE A 207 -2.98 -16.38 -13.87
CA PHE A 207 -1.76 -17.09 -13.44
C PHE A 207 -0.89 -16.27 -12.52
N SER A 208 -0.72 -14.99 -12.85
CA SER A 208 0.16 -14.08 -12.14
C SER A 208 -0.64 -13.11 -11.27
N LYS A 209 -0.03 -12.60 -10.21
CA LYS A 209 -0.61 -11.47 -9.46
C LYS A 209 -0.84 -10.31 -10.44
N MET A 210 -1.95 -9.58 -10.26
CA MET A 210 -2.22 -8.38 -11.04
C MET A 210 -1.06 -7.41 -10.98
N SER A 211 -0.56 -7.02 -12.14
CA SER A 211 0.56 -6.09 -12.30
C SER A 211 0.49 -5.36 -13.63
N LYS A 212 0.76 -4.07 -13.60
CA LYS A 212 0.82 -3.24 -14.82
C LYS A 212 1.92 -3.72 -15.78
N SER A 213 3.09 -4.04 -15.24
CA SER A 213 4.24 -4.48 -16.06
C SER A 213 4.01 -5.78 -16.83
N LEU A 214 3.06 -6.60 -16.37
CA LEU A 214 2.64 -7.82 -17.05
C LEU A 214 1.48 -7.61 -18.03
N GLY A 215 0.93 -6.39 -18.13
CA GLY A 215 -0.20 -6.09 -19.00
C GLY A 215 -1.51 -6.81 -18.64
N ASN A 216 -1.59 -7.38 -17.43
CA ASN A 216 -2.71 -8.19 -16.95
C ASN A 216 -3.60 -7.45 -15.91
N ALA A 217 -3.50 -6.11 -15.88
CA ALA A 217 -4.20 -5.28 -14.90
C ALA A 217 -5.35 -4.46 -15.53
N ILE A 218 -6.32 -4.12 -14.68
CA ILE A 218 -7.35 -3.12 -14.97
C ILE A 218 -7.04 -1.89 -14.14
N GLY A 219 -6.82 -0.74 -14.81
CA GLY A 219 -6.57 0.54 -14.16
C GLY A 219 -7.81 1.11 -13.47
N LEU A 220 -7.62 1.85 -12.37
CA LEU A 220 -8.74 2.50 -11.65
C LEU A 220 -9.35 3.66 -12.43
N LEU A 221 -8.54 4.33 -13.26
CA LEU A 221 -8.97 5.47 -14.08
C LEU A 221 -9.18 5.07 -15.55
N GLU A 222 -9.27 3.78 -15.84
CA GLU A 222 -9.38 3.25 -17.19
C GLU A 222 -10.82 3.41 -17.72
N GLU A 223 -10.94 3.79 -18.99
CA GLU A 223 -12.23 3.96 -19.66
C GLU A 223 -13.05 2.65 -19.69
N PRO A 224 -14.38 2.70 -19.46
CA PRO A 224 -15.23 1.51 -19.39
C PRO A 224 -15.14 0.59 -20.61
N ALA A 225 -15.00 1.15 -21.82
CA ALA A 225 -14.85 0.36 -23.04
C ALA A 225 -13.54 -0.45 -23.07
N SER A 226 -12.47 0.11 -22.54
CA SER A 226 -11.19 -0.57 -22.39
C SER A 226 -11.28 -1.69 -21.35
N ILE A 227 -11.89 -1.40 -20.19
CA ILE A 227 -12.14 -2.39 -19.13
C ILE A 227 -12.91 -3.59 -19.71
N TRP A 228 -14.01 -3.33 -20.43
CA TRP A 228 -14.80 -4.37 -21.05
C TRP A 228 -13.99 -5.20 -22.06
N GLY A 229 -13.19 -4.54 -22.91
CA GLY A 229 -12.33 -5.21 -23.89
C GLY A 229 -11.28 -6.11 -23.24
N LYS A 230 -10.80 -5.77 -22.04
CA LYS A 230 -9.90 -6.59 -21.25
C LYS A 230 -10.62 -7.76 -20.58
N LEU A 231 -11.77 -7.50 -19.93
CA LEU A 231 -12.56 -8.54 -19.26
C LEU A 231 -13.09 -9.60 -20.24
N ALA A 232 -13.48 -9.20 -21.43
CA ALA A 232 -13.95 -10.12 -22.47
C ALA A 232 -12.90 -11.16 -22.92
N ARG A 233 -11.62 -10.86 -22.66
CA ARG A 233 -10.47 -11.74 -22.98
C ARG A 233 -9.84 -12.36 -21.73
N ALA A 234 -10.38 -12.05 -20.56
CA ALA A 234 -9.85 -12.57 -19.29
C ALA A 234 -10.03 -14.09 -19.22
N LYS A 235 -9.10 -14.72 -18.52
CA LYS A 235 -9.18 -16.16 -18.27
C LYS A 235 -10.38 -16.47 -17.37
N THR A 236 -11.21 -17.41 -17.83
CA THR A 236 -12.36 -17.96 -17.09
C THR A 236 -12.16 -19.45 -16.86
N ASP A 237 -13.21 -20.19 -16.57
CA ASP A 237 -13.16 -21.66 -16.46
C ASP A 237 -12.85 -22.29 -17.84
N GLU A 238 -11.70 -22.94 -17.98
CA GLU A 238 -11.24 -23.55 -19.23
C GLU A 238 -12.06 -24.77 -19.66
N ARG A 239 -12.83 -25.35 -18.77
CA ARG A 239 -13.72 -26.49 -19.07
C ARG A 239 -14.97 -26.06 -19.80
N ARG A 240 -15.43 -24.83 -19.57
CA ARG A 240 -16.58 -24.25 -20.24
C ARG A 240 -16.21 -23.82 -21.67
N LYS A 241 -16.43 -24.71 -22.63
CA LYS A 241 -16.11 -24.46 -24.05
C LYS A 241 -17.24 -23.73 -24.80
N ARG A 242 -18.48 -23.95 -24.39
CA ARG A 242 -19.66 -23.32 -24.97
C ARG A 242 -20.45 -22.58 -23.90
N LYS A 243 -21.23 -21.59 -24.32
CA LYS A 243 -22.08 -20.83 -23.40
C LYS A 243 -23.11 -21.72 -22.67
N SER A 244 -23.51 -22.83 -23.27
CA SER A 244 -24.42 -23.82 -22.70
C SER A 244 -23.77 -24.83 -21.76
N ASP A 245 -22.44 -24.86 -21.69
CA ASP A 245 -21.76 -25.79 -20.80
C ASP A 245 -21.82 -25.23 -19.36
N PRO A 246 -22.04 -26.07 -18.33
CA PRO A 246 -21.98 -25.63 -16.96
C PRO A 246 -20.56 -25.19 -16.63
N GLY A 247 -20.45 -24.08 -15.92
CA GLY A 247 -19.18 -23.57 -15.41
C GLY A 247 -18.97 -23.93 -13.94
N VAL A 248 -17.75 -23.79 -13.47
CA VAL A 248 -17.38 -23.91 -12.05
C VAL A 248 -16.82 -22.56 -11.60
N PRO A 249 -17.60 -21.76 -10.86
CA PRO A 249 -17.20 -20.43 -10.43
C PRO A 249 -15.85 -20.40 -9.69
N GLU A 250 -15.56 -21.43 -8.89
CA GLU A 250 -14.33 -21.57 -8.11
C GLU A 250 -13.08 -21.71 -9.00
N ASP A 251 -13.22 -22.19 -10.22
CA ASP A 251 -12.15 -22.32 -11.21
C ASP A 251 -12.09 -21.12 -12.18
N CYS A 252 -13.07 -20.23 -12.09
CA CYS A 252 -13.14 -19.04 -12.91
C CYS A 252 -12.37 -17.88 -12.26
N ASN A 253 -11.29 -17.42 -12.93
CA ASN A 253 -10.52 -16.28 -12.43
C ASN A 253 -11.36 -15.00 -12.31
N VAL A 254 -12.28 -14.75 -13.23
CA VAL A 254 -13.16 -13.57 -13.19
C VAL A 254 -14.07 -13.63 -11.96
N PHE A 255 -14.62 -14.79 -11.63
CA PHE A 255 -15.43 -14.94 -10.42
C PHE A 255 -14.58 -14.78 -9.14
N MET A 256 -13.49 -15.52 -9.04
CA MET A 256 -12.66 -15.58 -7.82
C MET A 256 -11.88 -14.29 -7.54
N SER A 257 -11.44 -13.57 -8.59
CA SER A 257 -10.61 -12.37 -8.45
C SER A 257 -11.40 -11.06 -8.54
N TYR A 258 -12.59 -11.05 -9.18
CA TYR A 258 -13.34 -9.81 -9.38
C TYR A 258 -14.74 -9.87 -8.77
N HIS A 259 -15.65 -10.77 -9.22
CA HIS A 259 -17.01 -10.80 -8.69
C HIS A 259 -17.06 -10.97 -7.19
N ARG A 260 -16.29 -11.89 -6.64
CA ARG A 260 -16.23 -12.15 -5.20
C ARG A 260 -15.93 -10.91 -4.34
N TYR A 261 -15.27 -9.90 -4.89
CA TYR A 261 -14.81 -8.72 -4.16
C TYR A 261 -15.47 -7.42 -4.60
N LEU A 262 -15.98 -7.35 -5.81
CA LEU A 262 -16.54 -6.14 -6.42
C LEU A 262 -18.06 -6.19 -6.62
N SER A 263 -18.66 -7.39 -6.69
CA SER A 263 -20.11 -7.49 -6.78
C SER A 263 -20.76 -7.36 -5.42
N PRO A 264 -21.96 -6.75 -5.34
CA PRO A 264 -22.76 -6.76 -4.13
C PRO A 264 -22.98 -8.19 -3.63
N PRO A 265 -23.00 -8.44 -2.29
CA PRO A 265 -23.20 -9.79 -1.75
C PRO A 265 -24.50 -10.47 -2.23
N GLU A 266 -25.55 -9.69 -2.42
CA GLU A 266 -26.85 -10.15 -2.92
C GLU A 266 -26.80 -10.68 -4.37
N ASP A 267 -25.88 -10.16 -5.19
CA ASP A 267 -25.73 -10.57 -6.59
C ASP A 267 -24.84 -11.80 -6.74
N LEU A 268 -24.00 -12.10 -5.75
CA LEU A 268 -23.03 -13.22 -5.86
C LEU A 268 -23.73 -14.57 -6.08
N ALA A 269 -24.83 -14.83 -5.38
CA ALA A 269 -25.59 -16.08 -5.52
C ALA A 269 -26.16 -16.20 -6.94
N TRP A 270 -26.75 -15.13 -7.44
CA TRP A 270 -27.30 -15.09 -8.82
C TRP A 270 -26.21 -15.24 -9.88
N ILE A 271 -25.05 -14.59 -9.71
CA ILE A 271 -23.91 -14.74 -10.60
C ILE A 271 -23.41 -16.20 -10.60
N GLN A 272 -23.33 -16.82 -9.42
CA GLN A 272 -22.89 -18.18 -9.26
C GLN A 272 -23.87 -19.16 -9.95
N GLU A 273 -25.17 -19.03 -9.72
CA GLU A 273 -26.22 -19.81 -10.39
C GLU A 273 -26.17 -19.66 -11.91
N GLY A 274 -25.90 -18.47 -12.43
CA GLY A 274 -25.77 -18.22 -13.87
C GLY A 274 -24.52 -18.83 -14.49
N CYS A 275 -23.56 -19.28 -13.70
CA CYS A 275 -22.34 -19.99 -14.15
C CYS A 275 -22.52 -21.52 -14.13
N THR A 276 -23.31 -22.07 -13.25
CA THR A 276 -23.58 -23.52 -13.11
C THR A 276 -24.73 -23.96 -14.00
#